data_98662b6444676661da71444a4681f585
#
_entry.id   98662b6444676661da71444a4681f585
#
_cell.length_a   1.000
_cell.length_b   1.000
_cell.length_c   1.000
_cell.angle_alpha   90.00
_cell.angle_beta   90.00
_cell.angle_gamma   90.00
#
_symmetry.space_group_name_H-M   'P 1'
#
loop_
_entity.id
_entity.type
_entity.pdbx_description
1 polymer ?
#
loop_
_entity_poly.entity_id
_entity_poly.type
_entity_poly.pdbx_seq_one_letter_code
_entity_poly.pdbx_strand_id
1 'polypeptide(L)'
;FPAVIDAGRKAELAFRIPGTVQELAVKEGEKVAEGQVVARLDKKDYQIVLNDHQARYNNAKKNFARGKELIKDGFISRVDFDRLEAEYESTRSAFESASQDLEYTDLKAPFSGVLAKRYIDAFQEVAAKETIMELQDVNYLEVKVEIPENLVRAIRETGKYDKTNRDSVPMNVSFENLPGESFDLTFKEVATRADPQTQTFQVTYTMDQLESTSIFPGMTATATADFTRIFSKGTVFAVPSSAIVGDYKLEPAAWVVDEKSMTVKPRPVKVGRLLGDKIEVLGGLEPGDRIVTAGAAFLDAGMKITLLKQSEQAQPRPEDLKYQ
;
A
#
# COMPACT_ATOMS: atom_id res chain seq x y z
N PHE A 1 -8.38 5.53 8.68
CA PHE A 1 -8.78 5.16 7.32
C PHE A 1 -8.85 3.64 7.21
N PRO A 2 -9.84 3.11 6.47
CA PRO A 2 -9.84 1.70 6.15
C PRO A 2 -8.65 1.37 5.25
N ALA A 3 -8.01 0.23 5.50
CA ALA A 3 -6.87 -0.25 4.76
C ALA A 3 -7.03 -1.74 4.43
N VAL A 4 -6.43 -2.15 3.33
CA VAL A 4 -6.37 -3.55 2.90
C VAL A 4 -4.91 -3.94 2.75
N ILE A 5 -4.56 -5.08 3.31
CA ILE A 5 -3.22 -5.66 3.19
C ILE A 5 -3.12 -6.41 1.88
N ASP A 6 -2.02 -6.21 1.18
CA ASP A 6 -1.70 -6.91 -0.05
C ASP A 6 -0.28 -7.48 0.01
N ALA A 7 0.02 -8.44 -0.88
CA ALA A 7 1.39 -8.96 -1.00
C ALA A 7 2.30 -7.93 -1.67
N GLY A 8 3.57 -7.91 -1.31
CA GLY A 8 4.55 -7.01 -1.91
C GLY A 8 4.74 -7.20 -3.42
N ARG A 9 4.62 -8.44 -3.89
CA ARG A 9 4.54 -8.81 -5.31
C ARG A 9 3.58 -9.98 -5.48
N LYS A 10 2.84 -9.98 -6.61
CA LYS A 10 1.98 -11.07 -7.04
C LYS A 10 2.32 -11.49 -8.45
N ALA A 11 2.22 -12.76 -8.74
CA ALA A 11 2.29 -13.28 -10.10
C ALA A 11 1.23 -14.36 -10.30
N GLU A 12 0.43 -14.18 -11.34
CA GLU A 12 -0.42 -15.22 -11.87
C GLU A 12 0.43 -16.12 -12.77
N LEU A 13 0.59 -17.37 -12.36
CA LEU A 13 1.41 -18.33 -13.08
C LEU A 13 0.53 -19.05 -14.09
N ALA A 14 1.00 -19.05 -15.34
CA ALA A 14 0.33 -19.66 -16.48
C ALA A 14 1.35 -20.33 -17.40
N PHE A 15 0.99 -21.43 -18.02
CA PHE A 15 1.81 -22.01 -19.10
C PHE A 15 1.74 -21.13 -20.34
N ARG A 16 2.85 -21.02 -21.06
CA ARG A 16 2.91 -20.30 -22.35
C ARG A 16 2.38 -21.11 -23.52
N ILE A 17 2.28 -22.42 -23.35
CA ILE A 17 1.85 -23.42 -24.31
C ILE A 17 0.72 -24.26 -23.72
N PRO A 18 -0.21 -24.79 -24.53
CA PRO A 18 -1.29 -25.66 -24.04
C PRO A 18 -0.77 -27.07 -23.70
N GLY A 19 -1.54 -27.83 -22.95
CA GLY A 19 -1.27 -29.25 -22.72
C GLY A 19 -1.93 -29.81 -21.48
N THR A 20 -1.72 -31.08 -21.20
CA THR A 20 -2.24 -31.75 -20.02
C THR A 20 -1.23 -31.59 -18.85
N VAL A 21 -1.70 -31.14 -17.70
CA VAL A 21 -0.87 -31.03 -16.50
C VAL A 21 -0.53 -32.42 -15.98
N GLN A 22 0.74 -32.75 -15.98
CA GLN A 22 1.22 -34.05 -15.48
C GLN A 22 1.37 -34.01 -13.95
N GLU A 23 1.91 -32.91 -13.42
CA GLU A 23 2.27 -32.80 -12.01
C GLU A 23 2.11 -31.36 -11.52
N LEU A 24 1.62 -31.21 -10.29
CA LEU A 24 1.65 -29.99 -9.50
C LEU A 24 2.62 -30.23 -8.35
N ALA A 25 3.82 -29.68 -8.46
CA ALA A 25 4.95 -30.00 -7.58
C ALA A 25 4.85 -29.31 -6.19
N VAL A 26 3.89 -28.38 -6.00
CA VAL A 26 3.76 -27.55 -4.81
C VAL A 26 2.31 -27.48 -4.35
N LYS A 27 2.10 -27.24 -3.04
CA LYS A 27 0.78 -27.08 -2.41
C LYS A 27 0.51 -25.65 -2.04
N GLU A 28 -0.77 -25.30 -1.86
CA GLU A 28 -1.16 -24.00 -1.30
C GLU A 28 -0.53 -23.79 0.09
N GLY A 29 -0.02 -22.57 0.33
CA GLY A 29 0.71 -22.22 1.55
C GLY A 29 2.18 -22.64 1.56
N GLU A 30 2.67 -23.36 0.55
CA GLU A 30 4.06 -23.82 0.50
C GLU A 30 4.99 -22.70 -0.02
N LYS A 31 6.17 -22.58 0.59
CA LYS A 31 7.23 -21.68 0.15
C LYS A 31 7.96 -22.26 -1.05
N VAL A 32 8.20 -21.44 -2.05
CA VAL A 32 8.94 -21.78 -3.26
C VAL A 32 10.11 -20.82 -3.45
N ALA A 33 11.21 -21.32 -4.02
CA ALA A 33 12.35 -20.51 -4.40
C ALA A 33 12.20 -20.02 -5.85
N GLU A 34 12.85 -18.90 -6.19
CA GLU A 34 12.97 -18.45 -7.58
C GLU A 34 13.58 -19.54 -8.47
N GLY A 35 12.99 -19.75 -9.65
CA GLY A 35 13.40 -20.80 -10.59
C GLY A 35 12.94 -22.22 -10.23
N GLN A 36 12.34 -22.45 -9.07
CA GLN A 36 11.77 -23.75 -8.71
C GLN A 36 10.61 -24.10 -9.62
N VAL A 37 10.57 -25.36 -10.09
CA VAL A 37 9.45 -25.87 -10.88
C VAL A 37 8.23 -26.07 -9.97
N VAL A 38 7.12 -25.43 -10.32
CA VAL A 38 5.86 -25.47 -9.55
C VAL A 38 4.79 -26.36 -10.20
N ALA A 39 4.86 -26.52 -11.53
CA ALA A 39 3.98 -27.42 -12.28
C ALA A 39 4.67 -27.92 -13.55
N ARG A 40 4.22 -29.05 -14.09
CA ARG A 40 4.70 -29.65 -15.33
C ARG A 40 3.56 -30.08 -16.22
N LEU A 41 3.70 -29.82 -17.53
CA LEU A 41 2.89 -30.46 -18.57
C LEU A 41 3.45 -31.84 -18.96
N ASP A 42 2.63 -32.69 -19.55
CA ASP A 42 3.14 -33.89 -20.25
C ASP A 42 3.95 -33.42 -21.46
N LYS A 43 5.24 -33.70 -21.42
CA LYS A 43 6.22 -33.25 -22.41
C LYS A 43 6.45 -34.18 -23.58
N LYS A 44 5.74 -35.33 -23.64
CA LYS A 44 5.99 -36.35 -24.64
C LYS A 44 5.85 -35.84 -26.08
N ASP A 45 4.76 -35.14 -26.36
CA ASP A 45 4.50 -34.61 -27.69
C ASP A 45 5.53 -33.54 -28.08
N TYR A 46 5.86 -32.64 -27.15
CA TYR A 46 6.90 -31.63 -27.36
C TYR A 46 8.28 -32.22 -27.57
N GLN A 47 8.60 -33.31 -26.86
CA GLN A 47 9.86 -34.05 -27.08
C GLN A 47 9.93 -34.70 -28.47
N ILE A 48 8.82 -35.26 -28.97
CA ILE A 48 8.74 -35.83 -30.31
C ILE A 48 8.97 -34.75 -31.36
N VAL A 49 8.31 -33.60 -31.25
CA VAL A 49 8.47 -32.44 -32.14
C VAL A 49 9.91 -31.94 -32.13
N LEU A 50 10.52 -31.79 -30.95
CA LEU A 50 11.92 -31.39 -30.82
C LEU A 50 12.85 -32.35 -31.53
N ASN A 51 12.67 -33.66 -31.35
CA ASN A 51 13.52 -34.68 -31.98
C ASN A 51 13.43 -34.63 -33.54
N ASP A 52 12.24 -34.41 -34.10
CA ASP A 52 12.07 -34.22 -35.55
C ASP A 52 12.81 -32.97 -36.05
N HIS A 53 12.60 -31.82 -35.41
CA HIS A 53 13.31 -30.58 -35.78
C HIS A 53 14.82 -30.68 -35.60
N GLN A 54 15.28 -31.35 -34.57
CA GLN A 54 16.71 -31.66 -34.35
C GLN A 54 17.31 -32.46 -35.50
N ALA A 55 16.61 -33.50 -35.97
CA ALA A 55 17.08 -34.33 -37.09
C ALA A 55 17.18 -33.53 -38.39
N ARG A 56 16.17 -32.69 -38.69
CA ARG A 56 16.16 -31.78 -39.86
C ARG A 56 17.28 -30.76 -39.79
N TYR A 57 17.44 -30.09 -38.63
CA TYR A 57 18.53 -29.15 -38.40
C TYR A 57 19.91 -29.78 -38.58
N ASN A 58 20.14 -30.98 -38.03
CA ASN A 58 21.40 -31.70 -38.18
C ASN A 58 21.72 -32.06 -39.65
N ASN A 59 20.70 -32.42 -40.45
CA ASN A 59 20.86 -32.66 -41.88
C ASN A 59 21.21 -31.37 -42.64
N ALA A 60 20.44 -30.30 -42.45
CA ALA A 60 20.69 -29.00 -43.09
C ALA A 60 22.08 -28.45 -42.71
N LYS A 61 22.48 -28.54 -41.44
CA LYS A 61 23.82 -28.16 -40.96
C LYS A 61 24.94 -28.87 -41.68
N LYS A 62 24.82 -30.20 -41.90
CA LYS A 62 25.79 -30.98 -42.65
C LYS A 62 25.83 -30.58 -44.13
N ASN A 63 24.65 -30.31 -44.73
CA ASN A 63 24.58 -29.89 -46.14
C ASN A 63 25.18 -28.51 -46.33
N PHE A 64 24.86 -27.54 -45.43
CA PHE A 64 25.44 -26.20 -45.47
C PHE A 64 26.97 -26.25 -45.29
N ALA A 65 27.49 -27.04 -44.33
CA ALA A 65 28.92 -27.20 -44.13
C ALA A 65 29.64 -27.74 -45.38
N ARG A 66 29.06 -28.75 -46.05
CA ARG A 66 29.58 -29.24 -47.32
C ARG A 66 29.51 -28.19 -48.43
N GLY A 67 28.36 -27.49 -48.53
CA GLY A 67 28.16 -26.41 -49.49
C GLY A 67 29.20 -25.31 -49.34
N LYS A 68 29.55 -24.96 -48.07
CA LYS A 68 30.57 -23.97 -47.76
C LYS A 68 31.98 -24.32 -48.26
N GLU A 69 32.33 -25.62 -48.32
CA GLU A 69 33.58 -26.06 -48.93
C GLU A 69 33.47 -26.05 -50.46
N LEU A 70 32.37 -26.61 -51.03
CA LEU A 70 32.18 -26.70 -52.46
C LEU A 70 32.10 -25.32 -53.17
N ILE A 71 31.56 -24.27 -52.51
CA ILE A 71 31.52 -22.93 -53.09
C ILE A 71 32.90 -22.30 -53.18
N LYS A 72 33.80 -22.58 -52.20
CA LYS A 72 35.18 -22.09 -52.23
C LYS A 72 35.95 -22.63 -53.43
N ASP A 73 35.69 -23.90 -53.78
CA ASP A 73 36.36 -24.59 -54.86
C ASP A 73 35.61 -24.39 -56.20
N GLY A 74 34.53 -23.61 -56.23
CA GLY A 74 33.76 -23.30 -57.44
C GLY A 74 32.89 -24.46 -57.95
N PHE A 75 32.62 -25.48 -57.14
CA PHE A 75 31.86 -26.69 -57.57
C PHE A 75 30.33 -26.50 -57.44
N ILE A 76 29.82 -25.47 -56.82
CA ILE A 76 28.39 -25.14 -56.78
C ILE A 76 28.17 -23.66 -57.13
N SER A 77 26.94 -23.34 -57.60
CA SER A 77 26.56 -21.96 -57.88
C SER A 77 26.30 -21.18 -56.58
N ARG A 78 26.39 -19.83 -56.66
CA ARG A 78 26.02 -18.97 -55.58
C ARG A 78 24.57 -19.16 -55.12
N VAL A 79 23.67 -19.35 -56.09
CA VAL A 79 22.25 -19.58 -55.84
C VAL A 79 22.02 -20.88 -55.07
N ASP A 80 22.75 -21.95 -55.40
CA ASP A 80 22.64 -23.21 -54.66
C ASP A 80 23.18 -23.10 -53.24
N PHE A 81 24.28 -22.36 -53.06
CA PHE A 81 24.82 -22.11 -51.73
C PHE A 81 23.84 -21.29 -50.87
N ASP A 82 23.29 -20.19 -51.41
CA ASP A 82 22.33 -19.33 -50.72
C ASP A 82 21.07 -20.13 -50.30
N ARG A 83 20.65 -21.12 -51.14
CA ARG A 83 19.55 -22.03 -50.79
C ARG A 83 19.90 -22.95 -49.60
N LEU A 84 21.11 -23.50 -49.57
CA LEU A 84 21.56 -24.33 -48.44
C LEU A 84 21.70 -23.51 -47.15
N GLU A 85 22.13 -22.27 -47.24
CA GLU A 85 22.21 -21.33 -46.12
C GLU A 85 20.82 -21.02 -45.58
N ALA A 86 19.86 -20.66 -46.44
CA ALA A 86 18.48 -20.37 -46.05
C ALA A 86 17.80 -21.58 -45.39
N GLU A 87 18.03 -22.80 -45.91
CA GLU A 87 17.50 -24.04 -45.30
C GLU A 87 18.12 -24.33 -43.94
N TYR A 88 19.41 -24.09 -43.75
CA TYR A 88 20.09 -24.21 -42.47
C TYR A 88 19.51 -23.23 -41.43
N GLU A 89 19.39 -21.96 -41.80
CA GLU A 89 18.85 -20.95 -40.89
C GLU A 89 17.37 -21.21 -40.52
N SER A 90 16.55 -21.63 -41.50
CA SER A 90 15.15 -21.99 -41.28
C SER A 90 15.00 -23.19 -40.34
N THR A 91 15.76 -24.27 -40.56
CA THR A 91 15.71 -25.45 -39.70
C THR A 91 16.30 -25.22 -38.33
N ARG A 92 17.30 -24.34 -38.21
CA ARG A 92 17.84 -23.88 -36.94
C ARG A 92 16.79 -23.17 -36.11
N SER A 93 16.09 -22.20 -36.71
CA SER A 93 15.03 -21.44 -36.01
C SER A 93 13.89 -22.36 -35.57
N ALA A 94 13.50 -23.33 -36.37
CA ALA A 94 12.48 -24.31 -36.01
C ALA A 94 12.93 -25.22 -34.84
N PHE A 95 14.19 -25.64 -34.81
CA PHE A 95 14.76 -26.41 -33.70
C PHE A 95 14.81 -25.58 -32.41
N GLU A 96 15.26 -24.32 -32.47
CA GLU A 96 15.32 -23.42 -31.33
C GLU A 96 13.91 -23.15 -30.75
N SER A 97 12.90 -22.97 -31.64
CA SER A 97 11.49 -22.82 -31.22
C SER A 97 10.98 -24.08 -30.51
N ALA A 98 11.18 -25.27 -31.07
CA ALA A 98 10.73 -26.50 -30.42
C ALA A 98 11.46 -26.79 -29.10
N SER A 99 12.72 -26.39 -28.98
CA SER A 99 13.48 -26.47 -27.73
C SER A 99 12.90 -25.56 -26.66
N GLN A 100 12.51 -24.33 -27.04
CA GLN A 100 11.87 -23.39 -26.16
C GLN A 100 10.49 -23.86 -25.70
N ASP A 101 9.69 -24.45 -26.60
CA ASP A 101 8.39 -25.02 -26.27
C ASP A 101 8.53 -26.18 -25.27
N LEU A 102 9.55 -27.01 -25.40
CA LEU A 102 9.85 -28.04 -24.40
C LEU A 102 10.23 -27.45 -23.04
N GLU A 103 10.99 -26.38 -23.01
CA GLU A 103 11.28 -25.68 -21.75
C GLU A 103 10.02 -25.11 -21.10
N TYR A 104 9.07 -24.63 -21.90
CA TYR A 104 7.81 -24.08 -21.40
C TYR A 104 6.87 -25.14 -20.83
N THR A 105 7.16 -26.44 -20.97
CA THR A 105 6.44 -27.51 -20.27
C THR A 105 6.71 -27.50 -18.77
N ASP A 106 7.83 -26.94 -18.31
CA ASP A 106 8.14 -26.73 -16.89
C ASP A 106 7.79 -25.30 -16.51
N LEU A 107 6.77 -25.12 -15.65
CA LEU A 107 6.41 -23.82 -15.10
C LEU A 107 7.26 -23.54 -13.87
N LYS A 108 8.03 -22.45 -13.93
CA LYS A 108 8.95 -22.05 -12.85
C LYS A 108 8.46 -20.80 -12.13
N ALA A 109 8.74 -20.72 -10.83
CA ALA A 109 8.47 -19.54 -10.02
C ALA A 109 9.37 -18.36 -10.46
N PRO A 110 8.80 -17.19 -10.80
CA PRO A 110 9.57 -16.03 -11.24
C PRO A 110 10.31 -15.30 -10.11
N PHE A 111 9.96 -15.57 -8.87
CA PHE A 111 10.59 -15.06 -7.64
C PHE A 111 10.30 -16.00 -6.47
N SER A 112 11.05 -15.88 -5.39
CA SER A 112 10.81 -16.63 -4.16
C SER A 112 9.58 -16.08 -3.42
N GLY A 113 8.67 -16.98 -3.00
CA GLY A 113 7.41 -16.57 -2.35
C GLY A 113 6.62 -17.74 -1.80
N VAL A 114 5.34 -17.53 -1.58
CA VAL A 114 4.37 -18.54 -1.12
C VAL A 114 3.31 -18.75 -2.19
N LEU A 115 2.96 -20.01 -2.46
CA LEU A 115 1.83 -20.32 -3.34
C LEU A 115 0.53 -19.97 -2.62
N ALA A 116 -0.14 -18.90 -3.05
CA ALA A 116 -1.35 -18.42 -2.39
C ALA A 116 -2.58 -19.24 -2.75
N LYS A 117 -2.73 -19.57 -4.04
CA LYS A 117 -3.90 -20.27 -4.55
C LYS A 117 -3.57 -21.09 -5.79
N ARG A 118 -4.29 -22.19 -5.95
CA ARG A 118 -4.29 -23.07 -7.11
C ARG A 118 -5.69 -23.10 -7.72
N TYR A 119 -5.76 -22.98 -9.05
CA TYR A 119 -7.03 -22.91 -9.78
C TYR A 119 -7.36 -24.19 -10.56
N ILE A 120 -6.39 -25.12 -10.67
CA ILE A 120 -6.50 -26.37 -11.45
C ILE A 120 -6.04 -27.58 -10.65
N ASP A 121 -6.40 -28.76 -11.13
CA ASP A 121 -5.95 -30.04 -10.61
C ASP A 121 -4.96 -30.75 -11.56
N ALA A 122 -4.24 -31.75 -11.04
CA ALA A 122 -3.40 -32.59 -11.87
C ALA A 122 -4.24 -33.36 -12.89
N PHE A 123 -3.66 -33.64 -14.05
CA PHE A 123 -4.28 -34.32 -15.22
C PHE A 123 -5.37 -33.50 -15.92
N GLN A 124 -5.54 -32.22 -15.58
CA GLN A 124 -6.42 -31.32 -16.31
C GLN A 124 -5.70 -30.77 -17.56
N GLU A 125 -6.45 -30.59 -18.66
CA GLU A 125 -5.98 -29.91 -19.85
C GLU A 125 -6.10 -28.40 -19.66
N VAL A 126 -5.05 -27.64 -20.00
CA VAL A 126 -4.98 -26.19 -19.85
C VAL A 126 -4.63 -25.51 -21.18
N ALA A 127 -5.24 -24.35 -21.40
CA ALA A 127 -4.92 -23.51 -22.54
C ALA A 127 -3.65 -22.66 -22.27
N ALA A 128 -3.02 -22.19 -23.36
CA ALA A 128 -1.92 -21.22 -23.22
C ALA A 128 -2.42 -19.94 -22.55
N LYS A 129 -1.63 -19.44 -21.57
CA LYS A 129 -1.90 -18.23 -20.77
C LYS A 129 -3.12 -18.32 -19.81
N GLU A 130 -3.65 -19.50 -19.61
CA GLU A 130 -4.65 -19.75 -18.56
C GLU A 130 -3.96 -19.72 -17.19
N THR A 131 -4.49 -18.90 -16.26
CA THR A 131 -3.94 -18.79 -14.91
C THR A 131 -4.20 -20.08 -14.14
N ILE A 132 -3.15 -20.71 -13.67
CA ILE A 132 -3.22 -21.99 -12.95
C ILE A 132 -2.91 -21.86 -11.46
N MET A 133 -2.08 -20.89 -11.09
CA MET A 133 -1.64 -20.65 -9.71
C MET A 133 -1.39 -19.17 -9.47
N GLU A 134 -1.47 -18.76 -8.22
CA GLU A 134 -1.09 -17.41 -7.77
C GLU A 134 0.09 -17.52 -6.79
N LEU A 135 1.20 -16.87 -7.13
CA LEU A 135 2.39 -16.76 -6.30
C LEU A 135 2.46 -15.37 -5.67
N GLN A 136 2.73 -15.31 -4.38
CA GLN A 136 2.83 -14.07 -3.61
C GLN A 136 4.18 -13.99 -2.89
N ASP A 137 4.81 -12.82 -2.96
CA ASP A 137 5.96 -12.48 -2.13
C ASP A 137 5.43 -11.83 -0.84
N VAL A 138 5.60 -12.51 0.25
CA VAL A 138 5.12 -12.07 1.58
C VAL A 138 6.26 -11.63 2.50
N ASN A 139 7.48 -11.41 1.98
CA ASN A 139 8.58 -10.91 2.80
C ASN A 139 8.34 -9.46 3.26
N TYR A 140 7.63 -8.68 2.45
CA TYR A 140 7.07 -7.39 2.84
C TYR A 140 5.62 -7.31 2.36
N LEU A 141 4.83 -6.52 3.07
CA LEU A 141 3.41 -6.35 2.79
C LEU A 141 3.15 -4.94 2.27
N GLU A 142 2.17 -4.81 1.41
CA GLU A 142 1.61 -3.54 1.01
C GLU A 142 0.34 -3.24 1.78
N VAL A 143 0.22 -2.01 2.24
CA VAL A 143 -0.98 -1.50 2.92
C VAL A 143 -1.61 -0.46 2.01
N LYS A 144 -2.73 -0.80 1.42
CA LYS A 144 -3.50 0.06 0.52
C LYS A 144 -4.54 0.83 1.31
N VAL A 145 -4.40 2.14 1.33
CA VAL A 145 -5.25 3.06 2.11
C VAL A 145 -6.01 3.98 1.17
N GLU A 146 -7.31 4.08 1.36
CA GLU A 146 -8.19 4.96 0.60
C GLU A 146 -8.32 6.32 1.29
N ILE A 147 -7.76 7.37 0.68
CA ILE A 147 -7.76 8.73 1.22
C ILE A 147 -8.76 9.61 0.46
N PRO A 148 -9.75 10.21 1.14
CA PRO A 148 -10.75 11.08 0.51
C PRO A 148 -10.13 12.31 -0.19
N GLU A 149 -10.69 12.70 -1.36
CA GLU A 149 -10.20 13.83 -2.17
C GLU A 149 -10.18 15.15 -1.38
N ASN A 150 -11.19 15.41 -0.56
CA ASN A 150 -11.27 16.61 0.25
C ASN A 150 -10.06 16.78 1.19
N LEU A 151 -9.57 15.68 1.77
CA LEU A 151 -8.40 15.69 2.65
C LEU A 151 -7.11 15.93 1.83
N VAL A 152 -6.97 15.29 0.67
CA VAL A 152 -5.83 15.53 -0.23
C VAL A 152 -5.77 16.99 -0.64
N ARG A 153 -6.92 17.61 -0.94
CA ARG A 153 -7.04 19.03 -1.26
C ARG A 153 -6.63 19.91 -0.07
N ALA A 154 -7.18 19.62 1.13
CA ALA A 154 -6.85 20.36 2.35
C ALA A 154 -5.34 20.32 2.68
N ILE A 155 -4.70 19.17 2.51
CA ILE A 155 -3.25 19.02 2.69
C ILE A 155 -2.48 19.90 1.70
N ARG A 156 -2.87 19.91 0.42
CA ARG A 156 -2.22 20.73 -0.62
C ARG A 156 -2.38 22.23 -0.36
N GLU A 157 -3.53 22.69 0.11
CA GLU A 157 -3.83 24.08 0.42
C GLU A 157 -2.99 24.63 1.56
N THR A 158 -2.49 23.79 2.49
CA THR A 158 -1.59 24.23 3.57
C THR A 158 -0.23 24.72 3.06
N GLY A 159 0.17 24.32 1.83
CA GLY A 159 1.50 24.58 1.28
C GLY A 159 2.66 23.91 2.02
N LYS A 160 2.36 23.16 3.08
CA LYS A 160 3.36 22.43 3.89
C LYS A 160 3.67 21.02 3.37
N TYR A 161 2.90 20.56 2.39
CA TYR A 161 3.15 19.26 1.77
C TYR A 161 4.36 19.37 0.83
N ASP A 162 5.46 18.79 1.25
CA ASP A 162 6.67 18.67 0.43
C ASP A 162 6.57 17.44 -0.45
N LYS A 163 6.55 17.65 -1.78
CA LYS A 163 6.56 16.57 -2.77
C LYS A 163 7.84 15.73 -2.73
N THR A 164 8.92 16.27 -2.18
CA THR A 164 10.21 15.59 -2.05
C THR A 164 10.32 14.77 -0.76
N ASN A 165 9.54 15.12 0.27
CA ASN A 165 9.46 14.39 1.53
C ASN A 165 8.05 13.80 1.72
N ARG A 166 7.80 12.68 1.06
CA ARG A 166 6.48 12.00 1.07
C ARG A 166 6.17 11.32 2.40
N ASP A 167 7.18 11.13 3.26
CA ASP A 167 7.04 10.64 4.65
C ASP A 167 6.70 11.77 5.64
N SER A 168 6.30 12.95 5.14
CA SER A 168 5.95 14.10 5.99
C SER A 168 4.70 13.87 6.85
N VAL A 169 3.89 12.86 6.54
CA VAL A 169 2.74 12.40 7.31
C VAL A 169 3.05 11.02 7.87
N PRO A 170 3.41 10.89 9.15
CA PRO A 170 3.54 9.59 9.78
C PRO A 170 2.23 8.81 9.69
N MET A 171 2.33 7.57 9.23
CA MET A 171 1.22 6.63 9.12
C MET A 171 1.53 5.37 9.88
N ASN A 172 0.55 4.87 10.60
CA ASN A 172 0.64 3.58 11.28
C ASN A 172 -0.60 2.76 10.93
N VAL A 173 -0.46 1.45 11.03
CA VAL A 173 -1.55 0.51 10.85
C VAL A 173 -1.78 -0.30 12.12
N SER A 174 -3.04 -0.54 12.43
CA SER A 174 -3.48 -1.42 13.53
C SER A 174 -4.47 -2.47 13.01
N PHE A 175 -4.48 -3.62 13.66
CA PHE A 175 -5.30 -4.77 13.30
C PHE A 175 -6.24 -5.13 14.45
N GLU A 176 -7.48 -5.52 14.15
CA GLU A 176 -8.45 -5.92 15.18
C GLU A 176 -8.00 -7.17 15.97
N ASN A 177 -7.30 -8.09 15.29
CA ASN A 177 -6.78 -9.31 15.91
C ASN A 177 -5.50 -9.09 16.76
N LEU A 178 -4.93 -7.86 16.76
CA LEU A 178 -3.72 -7.49 17.50
C LEU A 178 -3.96 -6.20 18.29
N PRO A 179 -4.84 -6.24 19.31
CA PRO A 179 -5.22 -5.06 20.07
C PRO A 179 -4.02 -4.47 20.82
N GLY A 180 -3.79 -3.16 20.62
CA GLY A 180 -2.70 -2.43 21.27
C GLY A 180 -1.37 -2.45 20.50
N GLU A 181 -1.26 -3.19 19.41
CA GLU A 181 -0.09 -3.14 18.51
C GLU A 181 -0.36 -2.18 17.34
N SER A 182 0.66 -1.40 17.00
CA SER A 182 0.63 -0.43 15.90
C SER A 182 1.96 -0.50 15.16
N PHE A 183 1.89 -0.55 13.85
CA PHE A 183 3.07 -0.75 12.98
C PHE A 183 3.26 0.47 12.10
N ASP A 184 4.48 0.98 12.05
CA ASP A 184 4.83 2.12 11.20
C ASP A 184 4.80 1.73 9.73
N LEU A 185 4.29 2.63 8.91
CA LEU A 185 4.18 2.46 7.47
C LEU A 185 5.17 3.36 6.74
N THR A 186 5.85 2.80 5.74
CA THR A 186 6.70 3.57 4.83
C THR A 186 5.94 3.86 3.54
N PHE A 187 5.91 5.12 3.11
CA PHE A 187 5.25 5.51 1.87
C PHE A 187 5.91 4.83 0.66
N LYS A 188 5.10 4.22 -0.21
CA LYS A 188 5.54 3.65 -1.49
C LYS A 188 5.11 4.50 -2.67
N GLU A 189 3.81 4.64 -2.87
CA GLU A 189 3.25 5.34 -4.02
C GLU A 189 1.83 5.84 -3.76
N VAL A 190 1.36 6.73 -4.62
CA VAL A 190 -0.01 7.23 -4.62
C VAL A 190 -0.58 7.21 -6.02
N ALA A 191 -1.81 6.72 -6.17
CA ALA A 191 -2.54 6.79 -7.42
C ALA A 191 -2.76 8.26 -7.83
N THR A 192 -2.47 8.59 -9.09
CA THR A 192 -2.65 9.96 -9.61
C THR A 192 -4.07 10.26 -10.04
N ARG A 193 -4.92 9.23 -10.09
CA ARG A 193 -6.35 9.31 -10.42
C ARG A 193 -7.17 8.81 -9.23
N ALA A 194 -8.20 9.57 -8.87
CA ALA A 194 -9.17 9.14 -7.89
C ALA A 194 -10.07 8.03 -8.45
N ASP A 195 -10.49 7.12 -7.61
CA ASP A 195 -11.57 6.19 -7.92
C ASP A 195 -12.88 6.98 -8.08
N PRO A 196 -13.59 6.85 -9.22
CA PRO A 196 -14.79 7.64 -9.47
C PRO A 196 -16.01 7.21 -8.62
N GLN A 197 -15.99 6.02 -8.05
CA GLN A 197 -17.09 5.51 -7.23
C GLN A 197 -16.96 5.96 -5.77
N THR A 198 -15.75 5.88 -5.23
CA THR A 198 -15.46 6.22 -3.81
C THR A 198 -14.99 7.64 -3.62
N GLN A 199 -14.56 8.35 -4.68
CA GLN A 199 -13.94 9.67 -4.65
C GLN A 199 -12.70 9.71 -3.73
N THR A 200 -11.94 8.62 -3.71
CA THR A 200 -10.71 8.46 -2.92
C THR A 200 -9.50 8.32 -3.81
N PHE A 201 -8.34 8.67 -3.27
CA PHE A 201 -7.03 8.34 -3.85
C PHE A 201 -6.44 7.15 -3.09
N GLN A 202 -6.07 6.11 -3.81
CA GLN A 202 -5.35 5.00 -3.23
C GLN A 202 -3.90 5.40 -2.97
N VAL A 203 -3.48 5.25 -1.71
CA VAL A 203 -2.08 5.40 -1.29
C VAL A 203 -1.58 4.05 -0.82
N THR A 204 -0.46 3.63 -1.38
CA THR A 204 0.19 2.37 -1.03
C THR A 204 1.38 2.65 -0.12
N TYR A 205 1.40 1.99 1.01
CA TYR A 205 2.51 1.95 1.95
C TYR A 205 3.11 0.57 1.98
N THR A 206 4.32 0.44 2.49
CA THR A 206 4.97 -0.85 2.78
C THR A 206 5.17 -1.02 4.27
N MET A 207 5.09 -2.26 4.72
CA MET A 207 5.50 -2.70 6.04
C MET A 207 6.27 -4.02 5.92
N ASP A 208 7.23 -4.24 6.80
CA ASP A 208 7.94 -5.51 6.86
C ASP A 208 7.03 -6.59 7.43
N GLN A 209 7.19 -7.83 6.92
CA GLN A 209 6.53 -8.98 7.51
C GLN A 209 7.12 -9.24 8.90
N LEU A 210 6.27 -9.32 9.89
CA LEU A 210 6.67 -9.64 11.26
C LEU A 210 6.70 -11.15 11.44
N GLU A 211 7.85 -11.70 11.82
CA GLU A 211 8.02 -13.14 12.04
C GLU A 211 7.06 -13.71 13.11
N SER A 212 6.66 -12.88 14.08
CA SER A 212 5.80 -13.28 15.19
C SER A 212 4.30 -13.17 14.92
N THR A 213 3.90 -12.56 13.80
CA THR A 213 2.50 -12.17 13.58
C THR A 213 2.00 -12.62 12.23
N SER A 214 0.92 -13.41 12.22
CA SER A 214 0.31 -13.93 11.00
C SER A 214 -0.57 -12.86 10.33
N ILE A 215 0.04 -11.88 9.66
CA ILE A 215 -0.66 -10.93 8.80
C ILE A 215 -0.59 -11.45 7.37
N PHE A 216 -1.75 -11.67 6.76
CA PHE A 216 -1.85 -12.21 5.41
C PHE A 216 -2.44 -11.20 4.43
N PRO A 217 -2.04 -11.23 3.15
CA PRO A 217 -2.73 -10.51 2.08
C PRO A 217 -4.24 -10.81 2.08
N GLY A 218 -5.05 -9.78 1.86
CA GLY A 218 -6.51 -9.84 1.93
C GLY A 218 -7.11 -9.45 3.28
N MET A 219 -6.31 -9.33 4.34
CA MET A 219 -6.78 -8.83 5.63
C MET A 219 -7.11 -7.34 5.58
N THR A 220 -8.10 -6.93 6.37
CA THR A 220 -8.44 -5.52 6.59
C THR A 220 -7.72 -4.98 7.82
N ALA A 221 -7.42 -3.70 7.79
CA ALA A 221 -6.73 -3.00 8.86
C ALA A 221 -7.22 -1.56 8.97
N THR A 222 -6.85 -0.87 10.04
CA THR A 222 -7.11 0.56 10.23
C THR A 222 -5.81 1.33 10.17
N ALA A 223 -5.66 2.17 9.13
CA ALA A 223 -4.54 3.09 9.01
C ALA A 223 -4.85 4.41 9.73
N THR A 224 -3.92 4.88 10.55
CA THR A 224 -4.01 6.14 11.30
C THR A 224 -2.90 7.08 10.84
N ALA A 225 -3.28 8.30 10.47
CA ALA A 225 -2.36 9.35 10.02
C ALA A 225 -2.22 10.45 11.08
N ASP A 226 -1.00 10.89 11.34
CA ASP A 226 -0.76 12.07 12.16
C ASP A 226 -0.58 13.33 11.30
N PHE A 227 -1.61 14.15 11.26
CA PHE A 227 -1.62 15.41 10.52
C PHE A 227 -1.21 16.63 11.36
N THR A 228 -0.77 16.44 12.61
CA THR A 228 -0.46 17.54 13.54
C THR A 228 0.56 18.51 12.94
N ARG A 229 1.58 17.99 12.23
CA ARG A 229 2.61 18.83 11.60
C ARG A 229 2.09 19.64 10.41
N ILE A 230 1.07 19.13 9.71
CA ILE A 230 0.50 19.77 8.51
C ILE A 230 -0.52 20.83 8.89
N PHE A 231 -1.45 20.51 9.77
CA PHE A 231 -2.56 21.37 10.12
C PHE A 231 -2.32 22.27 11.34
N SER A 232 -1.17 22.14 12.05
CA SER A 232 -0.87 23.03 13.15
C SER A 232 -0.64 24.46 12.65
N LYS A 233 -1.67 25.28 12.72
CA LYS A 233 -1.62 26.74 12.60
C LYS A 233 -1.39 27.33 13.98
N GLY A 234 -0.18 27.23 14.53
CA GLY A 234 0.12 27.77 15.86
C GLY A 234 -0.43 26.89 16.99
N THR A 235 -0.29 27.37 18.22
CA THR A 235 -0.81 26.69 19.41
C THR A 235 -2.33 26.84 19.44
N VAL A 236 -3.06 25.75 19.23
CA VAL A 236 -4.52 25.71 19.37
C VAL A 236 -4.84 25.29 20.79
N PHE A 237 -5.65 26.08 21.48
CA PHE A 237 -6.09 25.77 22.83
C PHE A 237 -7.52 25.22 22.78
N ALA A 238 -7.78 24.12 23.48
CA ALA A 238 -9.14 23.66 23.73
C ALA A 238 -9.58 24.18 25.11
N VAL A 239 -10.44 25.20 25.14
CA VAL A 239 -10.91 25.82 26.36
C VAL A 239 -12.38 25.49 26.59
N PRO A 240 -12.87 25.42 27.86
CA PRO A 240 -14.29 25.27 28.11
C PRO A 240 -15.10 26.36 27.39
N SER A 241 -16.23 25.99 26.78
CA SER A 241 -17.08 26.94 26.04
C SER A 241 -17.56 28.10 26.91
N SER A 242 -17.70 27.87 28.23
CA SER A 242 -18.03 28.90 29.24
C SER A 242 -16.97 29.99 29.44
N ALA A 243 -15.74 29.77 28.98
CA ALA A 243 -14.66 30.75 29.03
C ALA A 243 -14.71 31.79 27.90
N ILE A 244 -15.50 31.54 26.87
CA ILE A 244 -15.66 32.44 25.74
C ILE A 244 -16.94 33.26 25.92
N VAL A 245 -16.78 34.56 25.86
CA VAL A 245 -17.89 35.54 25.95
C VAL A 245 -17.93 36.39 24.69
N GLY A 246 -19.11 36.90 24.35
CA GLY A 246 -19.22 37.94 23.34
C GLY A 246 -18.91 39.31 23.97
N ASP A 247 -18.07 40.09 23.32
CA ASP A 247 -17.93 41.51 23.72
C ASP A 247 -19.19 42.30 23.32
N TYR A 248 -19.18 43.63 23.57
CA TYR A 248 -20.30 44.50 23.20
C TYR A 248 -20.59 44.55 21.69
N LYS A 249 -19.70 44.06 20.84
CA LYS A 249 -19.89 43.89 19.40
C LYS A 249 -20.25 42.45 19.02
N LEU A 250 -20.45 41.57 20.01
CA LEU A 250 -20.65 40.12 19.84
C LEU A 250 -19.44 39.39 19.24
N GLU A 251 -18.24 40.03 19.30
CA GLU A 251 -17.00 39.35 18.89
C GLU A 251 -16.53 38.43 20.03
N PRO A 252 -16.04 37.21 19.70
CA PRO A 252 -15.56 36.28 20.71
C PRO A 252 -14.38 36.83 21.49
N ALA A 253 -14.45 36.79 22.81
CA ALA A 253 -13.38 37.23 23.70
C ALA A 253 -13.24 36.29 24.90
N ALA A 254 -12.03 36.22 25.47
CA ALA A 254 -11.76 35.51 26.72
C ALA A 254 -11.24 36.50 27.78
N TRP A 255 -11.62 36.28 29.02
CA TRP A 255 -11.09 37.04 30.13
C TRP A 255 -9.74 36.45 30.56
N VAL A 256 -8.66 37.19 30.36
CA VAL A 256 -7.30 36.80 30.77
C VAL A 256 -7.01 37.47 32.13
N VAL A 257 -6.51 36.68 33.06
CA VAL A 257 -6.19 37.10 34.42
C VAL A 257 -4.77 37.68 34.49
N ASP A 258 -4.61 38.87 35.00
CA ASP A 258 -3.31 39.41 35.40
C ASP A 258 -3.01 38.93 36.83
N GLU A 259 -2.07 37.99 36.96
CA GLU A 259 -1.74 37.37 38.26
C GLU A 259 -1.14 38.33 39.28
N LYS A 260 -0.53 39.42 38.84
CA LYS A 260 0.08 40.39 39.77
C LYS A 260 -0.96 41.33 40.42
N SER A 261 -1.93 41.76 39.66
CA SER A 261 -2.97 42.67 40.10
C SER A 261 -4.27 41.96 40.47
N MET A 262 -4.39 40.68 40.18
CA MET A 262 -5.62 39.87 40.32
C MET A 262 -6.83 40.54 39.64
N THR A 263 -6.58 41.13 38.47
CA THR A 263 -7.62 41.76 37.64
C THR A 263 -7.76 41.04 36.32
N VAL A 264 -8.91 41.22 35.66
CA VAL A 264 -9.21 40.61 34.37
C VAL A 264 -9.23 41.64 33.25
N LYS A 265 -8.75 41.22 32.07
CA LYS A 265 -8.83 42.02 30.85
C LYS A 265 -9.45 41.18 29.75
N PRO A 266 -10.40 41.74 28.96
CA PRO A 266 -10.94 41.06 27.82
C PRO A 266 -9.89 41.00 26.72
N ARG A 267 -9.68 39.83 26.15
CA ARG A 267 -8.78 39.64 25.02
C ARG A 267 -9.58 39.02 23.87
N PRO A 268 -9.65 39.70 22.71
CA PRO A 268 -10.29 39.12 21.51
C PRO A 268 -9.64 37.81 21.15
N VAL A 269 -10.44 36.78 20.85
CA VAL A 269 -9.96 35.45 20.47
C VAL A 269 -10.60 35.00 19.16
N LYS A 270 -9.85 34.24 18.38
CA LYS A 270 -10.36 33.62 17.18
C LYS A 270 -10.77 32.19 17.51
N VAL A 271 -12.06 31.91 17.50
CA VAL A 271 -12.60 30.58 17.83
C VAL A 271 -12.68 29.69 16.60
N GLY A 272 -12.54 28.38 16.81
CA GLY A 272 -12.66 27.30 15.82
C GLY A 272 -13.88 26.44 16.10
N ARG A 273 -13.69 25.10 16.01
CA ARG A 273 -14.76 24.12 16.19
C ARG A 273 -15.14 23.90 17.63
N LEU A 274 -16.41 23.57 17.85
CA LEU A 274 -16.90 23.11 19.16
C LEU A 274 -16.61 21.62 19.31
N LEU A 275 -15.96 21.21 20.39
CA LEU A 275 -15.56 19.85 20.72
C LEU A 275 -16.21 19.42 22.03
N GLY A 276 -17.43 18.97 21.98
CA GLY A 276 -18.22 18.67 23.18
C GLY A 276 -18.47 19.92 24.01
N ASP A 277 -17.94 19.97 25.26
CA ASP A 277 -18.02 21.08 26.18
C ASP A 277 -16.90 22.14 26.00
N LYS A 278 -15.95 21.88 25.07
CA LYS A 278 -14.80 22.74 24.78
C LYS A 278 -14.90 23.37 23.39
N ILE A 279 -14.30 24.56 23.25
CA ILE A 279 -14.17 25.26 21.98
C ILE A 279 -12.68 25.45 21.63
N GLU A 280 -12.33 25.25 20.36
CA GLU A 280 -10.99 25.53 19.87
C GLU A 280 -10.76 27.05 19.83
N VAL A 281 -9.63 27.51 20.36
CA VAL A 281 -9.14 28.88 20.19
C VAL A 281 -7.92 28.85 19.28
N LEU A 282 -8.09 29.39 18.08
CA LEU A 282 -7.10 29.40 17.00
C LEU A 282 -6.10 30.57 17.11
N GLY A 283 -6.34 31.53 17.99
CA GLY A 283 -5.48 32.69 18.19
C GLY A 283 -6.06 33.65 19.25
N GLY A 284 -5.19 34.52 19.76
CA GLY A 284 -5.54 35.50 20.81
C GLY A 284 -5.11 35.07 22.22
N LEU A 285 -4.80 33.80 22.47
CA LEU A 285 -4.24 33.29 23.71
C LEU A 285 -2.77 32.86 23.52
N GLU A 286 -2.00 32.96 24.59
CA GLU A 286 -0.61 32.54 24.67
C GLU A 286 -0.45 31.36 25.65
N PRO A 287 0.57 30.48 25.47
CA PRO A 287 0.87 29.45 26.46
C PRO A 287 1.18 30.06 27.82
N GLY A 288 0.44 29.62 28.85
CA GLY A 288 0.56 30.16 30.20
C GLY A 288 -0.49 31.20 30.57
N ASP A 289 -1.29 31.68 29.62
CA ASP A 289 -2.42 32.59 29.96
C ASP A 289 -3.42 31.86 30.88
N ARG A 290 -3.78 32.52 31.99
CA ARG A 290 -4.90 32.09 32.81
C ARG A 290 -6.18 32.75 32.35
N ILE A 291 -7.18 31.92 32.06
CA ILE A 291 -8.50 32.40 31.62
C ILE A 291 -9.58 32.08 32.63
N VAL A 292 -10.59 32.92 32.67
CA VAL A 292 -11.76 32.70 33.57
C VAL A 292 -12.70 31.72 32.87
N THR A 293 -13.04 30.62 33.56
CA THR A 293 -13.93 29.56 33.03
C THR A 293 -15.32 29.58 33.71
N ALA A 294 -15.46 30.23 34.86
CA ALA A 294 -16.73 30.36 35.58
C ALA A 294 -17.01 31.82 35.91
N GLY A 295 -18.24 32.25 35.71
CA GLY A 295 -18.66 33.63 35.97
C GLY A 295 -18.21 34.67 34.95
N ALA A 296 -17.68 34.24 33.79
CA ALA A 296 -17.13 35.10 32.73
C ALA A 296 -18.13 36.15 32.21
N ALA A 297 -19.42 35.83 32.18
CA ALA A 297 -20.48 36.74 31.71
C ALA A 297 -20.78 37.93 32.66
N PHE A 298 -20.24 37.91 33.88
CA PHE A 298 -20.49 38.95 34.90
C PHE A 298 -19.26 39.84 35.15
N LEU A 299 -18.23 39.73 34.32
CA LEU A 299 -16.98 40.48 34.51
C LEU A 299 -16.92 41.72 33.64
N ASP A 300 -16.31 42.77 34.23
CA ASP A 300 -15.93 43.99 33.54
C ASP A 300 -14.41 44.17 33.53
N ALA A 301 -13.91 44.93 32.54
CA ALA A 301 -12.48 45.18 32.38
C ALA A 301 -11.89 45.86 33.66
N GLY A 302 -10.82 45.27 34.20
CA GLY A 302 -10.17 45.74 35.42
C GLY A 302 -10.81 45.24 36.71
N MET A 303 -11.89 44.46 36.66
CA MET A 303 -12.52 43.89 37.85
C MET A 303 -11.54 42.98 38.59
N LYS A 304 -11.50 43.12 39.93
CA LYS A 304 -10.72 42.23 40.81
C LYS A 304 -11.44 40.89 40.99
N ILE A 305 -10.69 39.82 40.85
CA ILE A 305 -11.20 38.47 41.03
C ILE A 305 -10.48 37.72 42.15
N THR A 306 -11.12 36.69 42.66
CA THR A 306 -10.51 35.73 43.58
C THR A 306 -10.57 34.34 42.97
N LEU A 307 -9.46 33.58 43.02
CA LEU A 307 -9.44 32.24 42.54
C LEU A 307 -10.31 31.34 43.40
N LEU A 308 -11.27 30.67 42.80
CA LEU A 308 -11.98 29.59 43.46
C LEU A 308 -10.99 28.47 43.76
N LYS A 309 -10.85 28.08 45.04
CA LYS A 309 -10.14 26.82 45.34
C LYS A 309 -10.91 25.69 44.66
N GLN A 310 -10.21 24.92 43.83
CA GLN A 310 -10.77 23.71 43.27
C GLN A 310 -11.16 22.82 44.46
N SER A 311 -12.46 22.73 44.78
CA SER A 311 -12.96 21.68 45.66
C SER A 311 -12.67 20.38 44.98
N GLU A 312 -12.02 19.44 45.67
CA GLU A 312 -11.87 18.06 45.23
C GLU A 312 -13.18 17.64 44.58
N GLN A 313 -13.08 17.12 43.35
CA GLN A 313 -14.22 16.61 42.59
C GLN A 313 -15.00 15.70 43.54
N ALA A 314 -16.21 16.11 43.89
CA ALA A 314 -17.11 15.31 44.66
C ALA A 314 -17.28 13.98 43.92
N GLN A 315 -16.66 12.93 44.40
CA GLN A 315 -17.00 11.58 43.96
C GLN A 315 -18.51 11.43 44.13
N PRO A 316 -19.24 10.97 43.09
CA PRO A 316 -20.68 10.70 43.26
C PRO A 316 -20.84 9.79 44.46
N ARG A 317 -21.67 10.21 45.42
CA ARG A 317 -21.95 9.40 46.61
C ARG A 317 -22.58 8.07 46.13
N PRO A 318 -22.27 6.95 46.82
CA PRO A 318 -22.84 5.65 46.42
C PRO A 318 -24.37 5.58 46.42
N GLU A 319 -25.03 6.61 46.99
CA GLU A 319 -26.48 6.73 47.04
C GLU A 319 -27.13 7.27 45.74
N ASP A 320 -26.34 7.90 44.86
CA ASP A 320 -26.83 8.47 43.60
C ASP A 320 -26.89 7.45 42.44
N LEU A 321 -26.45 6.21 42.68
CA LEU A 321 -26.41 5.11 41.68
C LEU A 321 -27.62 4.16 41.76
N LYS A 322 -28.69 4.51 42.49
CA LYS A 322 -29.83 3.58 42.70
C LYS A 322 -31.07 3.84 41.88
N TYR A 323 -31.06 4.66 40.84
CA TYR A 323 -32.19 4.79 39.90
C TYR A 323 -31.67 5.15 38.51
N GLN A 324 -31.31 4.15 37.75
CA GLN A 324 -31.58 4.05 36.30
C GLN A 324 -31.57 2.58 35.88
#